data_043c78ea3c88ca3f4b98fbd9e116bcd5
#
_entry.id   043c78ea3c88ca3f4b98fbd9e116bcd5
#
_cell.length_a   1.000
_cell.length_b   1.000
_cell.length_c   1.000
_cell.angle_alpha   90.00
_cell.angle_beta   90.00
_cell.angle_gamma   90.00
#
_symmetry.space_group_name_H-M   'P 1'
#
loop_
_entity.id
_entity.type
_entity.pdbx_description
1 polymer ?
#
loop_
_entity_poly.entity_id
_entity_poly.type
_entity_poly.pdbx_seq_one_letter_code
_entity_poly.pdbx_strand_id
1 'polypeptide(L)'
;MEYACISLTIPDEKGNLVPWNIKKYNDFISKVIDYIYERYHIKINCDCAKVKYIEINCNIPLTYNFCLYTRPIRLLITLMDNHLRKLGSYERVSRTRNGKKLDGESFFRGNKSMEVIFYDKQRQMNETKKDLPKIDTPILRLEYRLKTKEKITAALGVNFWSELTDKRIVMFFISYTRKELSLRFQKWMEVRKKELIRLIKECRKNNSQGWHHDLMTEIRNRSEDAEIAYILDIEQVREAIKMIPDKNRSRKIRSLERLLTNDDVYKNKDLEKAFEILSGIEQAYKNTILQCDGFIQSGSEEA
;
A
#
# COMPACT_ATOMS: atom_id res chain seq x y z
N MET A 1 18.10 -37.73 -4.48
CA MET A 1 16.98 -36.96 -5.08
C MET A 1 17.51 -35.56 -5.35
N GLU A 2 17.75 -35.22 -6.60
CA GLU A 2 18.23 -33.90 -6.97
C GLU A 2 17.05 -32.94 -7.05
N TYR A 3 17.18 -31.75 -6.41
CA TYR A 3 16.16 -30.73 -6.42
C TYR A 3 16.51 -29.65 -7.44
N ALA A 4 15.69 -29.50 -8.48
CA ALA A 4 15.79 -28.39 -9.40
C ALA A 4 14.99 -27.18 -8.81
N CYS A 5 15.58 -26.00 -8.90
CA CYS A 5 14.87 -24.76 -8.61
C CYS A 5 14.56 -24.07 -9.93
N ILE A 6 13.28 -24.00 -10.29
CA ILE A 6 12.84 -23.31 -11.51
C ILE A 6 12.34 -21.94 -11.09
N SER A 7 12.95 -20.90 -11.64
CA SER A 7 12.45 -19.52 -11.52
C SER A 7 11.68 -19.16 -12.77
N LEU A 8 10.39 -18.96 -12.64
CA LEU A 8 9.53 -18.56 -13.74
C LEU A 8 9.25 -17.05 -13.64
N THR A 9 9.65 -16.32 -14.67
CA THR A 9 9.20 -14.95 -14.88
C THR A 9 8.10 -15.00 -15.92
N ILE A 10 6.89 -14.66 -15.50
CA ILE A 10 5.73 -14.70 -16.39
C ILE A 10 5.84 -13.53 -17.35
N PRO A 11 5.81 -13.78 -18.68
CA PRO A 11 5.74 -12.71 -19.67
C PRO A 11 4.45 -11.91 -19.46
N ASP A 12 4.59 -10.62 -19.44
CA ASP A 12 3.46 -9.73 -19.18
C ASP A 12 3.27 -8.79 -20.35
N GLU A 13 2.35 -9.15 -21.20
CA GLU A 13 1.98 -8.37 -22.39
C GLU A 13 1.34 -7.01 -22.04
N LYS A 14 0.76 -6.89 -20.83
CA LYS A 14 0.07 -5.68 -20.34
C LYS A 14 0.69 -5.08 -19.08
N GLY A 15 1.97 -5.38 -18.80
CA GLY A 15 2.69 -4.76 -17.70
C GLY A 15 2.23 -5.15 -16.29
N ASN A 16 1.67 -6.33 -16.11
CA ASN A 16 1.10 -6.80 -14.83
C ASN A 16 -0.01 -5.87 -14.30
N LEU A 17 -0.75 -5.22 -15.19
CA LEU A 17 -1.92 -4.44 -14.82
C LEU A 17 -3.16 -5.33 -14.69
N VAL A 18 -3.18 -6.46 -15.37
CA VAL A 18 -4.27 -7.44 -15.30
C VAL A 18 -3.93 -8.48 -14.23
N PRO A 19 -4.84 -8.74 -13.29
CA PRO A 19 -4.63 -9.76 -12.26
C PRO A 19 -4.45 -11.14 -12.88
N TRP A 20 -3.47 -11.91 -12.38
CA TRP A 20 -3.33 -13.32 -12.67
C TRP A 20 -4.02 -14.13 -11.57
N ASN A 21 -4.76 -15.17 -11.95
CA ASN A 21 -5.32 -16.14 -11.03
C ASN A 21 -4.52 -17.46 -11.08
N ILE A 22 -4.73 -18.34 -10.11
CA ILE A 22 -4.03 -19.61 -10.02
C ILE A 22 -4.23 -20.47 -11.27
N LYS A 23 -5.40 -20.43 -11.92
CA LYS A 23 -5.67 -21.16 -13.15
C LYS A 23 -4.72 -20.72 -14.27
N LYS A 24 -4.58 -19.42 -14.51
CA LYS A 24 -3.63 -18.91 -15.53
C LYS A 24 -2.18 -19.30 -15.22
N TYR A 25 -1.80 -19.32 -13.94
CA TYR A 25 -0.48 -19.78 -13.53
C TYR A 25 -0.29 -21.28 -13.81
N ASN A 26 -1.29 -22.11 -13.51
CA ASN A 26 -1.26 -23.55 -13.81
C ASN A 26 -1.14 -23.80 -15.31
N ASP A 27 -1.94 -23.12 -16.13
CA ASP A 27 -1.89 -23.24 -17.59
C ASP A 27 -0.49 -22.85 -18.14
N PHE A 28 0.12 -21.82 -17.57
CA PHE A 28 1.46 -21.39 -17.95
C PHE A 28 2.53 -22.40 -17.51
N ILE A 29 2.46 -22.91 -16.28
CA ILE A 29 3.39 -23.90 -15.74
C ILE A 29 3.32 -25.19 -16.54
N SER A 30 2.12 -25.66 -16.90
CA SER A 30 1.94 -26.84 -17.74
C SER A 30 2.66 -26.69 -19.07
N LYS A 31 2.47 -25.56 -19.77
CA LYS A 31 3.17 -25.28 -21.02
C LYS A 31 4.70 -25.29 -20.88
N VAL A 32 5.21 -24.76 -19.76
CA VAL A 32 6.67 -24.76 -19.49
C VAL A 32 7.18 -26.19 -19.25
N ILE A 33 6.42 -27.00 -18.51
CA ILE A 33 6.77 -28.40 -18.24
C ILE A 33 6.78 -29.19 -19.54
N ASP A 34 5.76 -29.05 -20.38
CA ASP A 34 5.67 -29.69 -21.68
C ASP A 34 6.86 -29.31 -22.57
N TYR A 35 7.20 -28.03 -22.63
CA TYR A 35 8.37 -27.54 -23.35
C TYR A 35 9.69 -28.16 -22.84
N ILE A 36 9.87 -28.27 -21.51
CA ILE A 36 11.05 -28.87 -20.90
C ILE A 36 11.11 -30.36 -21.24
N TYR A 37 9.98 -31.05 -21.20
CA TYR A 37 9.92 -32.47 -21.57
C TYR A 37 10.24 -32.70 -23.03
N GLU A 38 9.64 -31.95 -23.95
CA GLU A 38 9.87 -32.06 -25.38
C GLU A 38 11.34 -31.81 -25.76
N ARG A 39 11.95 -30.79 -25.13
CA ARG A 39 13.29 -30.36 -25.51
C ARG A 39 14.41 -31.13 -24.80
N TYR A 40 14.19 -31.51 -23.55
CA TYR A 40 15.24 -32.08 -22.69
C TYR A 40 14.93 -33.48 -22.16
N HIS A 41 13.75 -34.01 -22.43
CA HIS A 41 13.23 -35.28 -21.91
C HIS A 41 13.23 -35.40 -20.38
N ILE A 42 13.12 -34.26 -19.69
CA ILE A 42 13.08 -34.18 -18.23
C ILE A 42 11.60 -34.14 -17.77
N LYS A 43 11.22 -35.15 -16.98
CA LYS A 43 9.90 -35.18 -16.33
C LYS A 43 9.91 -34.38 -15.01
N ILE A 44 9.04 -33.39 -14.89
CA ILE A 44 8.87 -32.57 -13.67
C ILE A 44 7.55 -32.98 -13.03
N ASN A 45 7.61 -33.39 -11.75
CA ASN A 45 6.42 -33.63 -10.96
C ASN A 45 6.08 -32.37 -10.14
N CYS A 46 4.98 -31.70 -10.48
CA CYS A 46 4.51 -30.50 -9.80
C CYS A 46 3.72 -30.76 -8.51
N ASP A 47 3.24 -31.99 -8.26
CA ASP A 47 2.46 -32.30 -7.06
C ASP A 47 3.24 -32.07 -5.77
N CYS A 48 4.58 -32.25 -5.84
CA CYS A 48 5.48 -32.02 -4.73
C CYS A 48 6.17 -30.63 -4.78
N ALA A 49 5.79 -29.77 -5.72
CA ALA A 49 6.43 -28.48 -5.88
C ALA A 49 6.09 -27.54 -4.68
N LYS A 50 7.12 -26.96 -4.09
CA LYS A 50 6.98 -26.02 -2.98
C LYS A 50 7.26 -24.60 -3.43
N VAL A 51 6.38 -23.68 -3.04
CA VAL A 51 6.55 -22.26 -3.28
C VAL A 51 7.58 -21.71 -2.29
N LYS A 52 8.67 -21.13 -2.80
CA LYS A 52 9.75 -20.53 -1.99
C LYS A 52 9.64 -19.02 -1.90
N TYR A 53 8.95 -18.42 -2.87
CA TYR A 53 8.80 -16.98 -3.02
C TYR A 53 7.48 -16.68 -3.73
N ILE A 54 6.74 -15.69 -3.25
CA ILE A 54 5.52 -15.20 -3.91
C ILE A 54 5.37 -13.69 -3.72
N GLU A 55 4.99 -13.01 -4.79
CA GLU A 55 4.60 -11.61 -4.78
C GLU A 55 3.08 -11.51 -4.95
N ILE A 56 2.44 -10.84 -4.01
CA ILE A 56 0.98 -10.58 -4.02
C ILE A 56 0.80 -9.08 -4.09
N ASN A 57 0.14 -8.58 -5.11
CA ASN A 57 0.06 -7.15 -5.34
C ASN A 57 -1.34 -6.68 -5.77
N CYS A 58 -1.58 -5.38 -5.60
CA CYS A 58 -2.69 -4.69 -6.22
C CYS A 58 -2.26 -3.35 -6.81
N ASN A 59 -2.98 -2.92 -7.84
CA ASN A 59 -2.85 -1.64 -8.48
C ASN A 59 -3.97 -0.71 -8.01
N ILE A 60 -3.61 0.49 -7.61
CA ILE A 60 -4.53 1.51 -7.10
C ILE A 60 -4.43 2.71 -8.03
N PRO A 61 -5.47 3.01 -8.81
CA PRO A 61 -5.54 4.26 -9.57
C PRO A 61 -5.51 5.45 -8.61
N LEU A 62 -4.72 6.46 -8.93
CA LEU A 62 -4.60 7.68 -8.14
C LEU A 62 -5.24 8.86 -8.86
N THR A 63 -5.83 9.78 -8.10
CA THR A 63 -6.39 11.03 -8.63
C THR A 63 -5.31 12.01 -9.08
N TYR A 64 -4.16 12.02 -8.39
CA TYR A 64 -3.05 12.93 -8.64
C TYR A 64 -1.77 12.16 -8.98
N ASN A 65 -0.75 12.88 -9.42
CA ASN A 65 0.58 12.29 -9.65
C ASN A 65 1.15 11.66 -8.38
N PHE A 66 1.85 10.55 -8.54
CA PHE A 66 2.43 9.76 -7.44
C PHE A 66 3.25 10.60 -6.44
N CYS A 67 4.00 11.60 -6.91
CA CYS A 67 4.82 12.45 -6.05
C CYS A 67 4.03 13.16 -4.94
N LEU A 68 2.73 13.41 -5.13
CA LEU A 68 1.86 14.00 -4.12
C LEU A 68 1.39 12.99 -3.04
N TYR A 69 1.68 11.71 -3.22
CA TYR A 69 1.33 10.64 -2.26
C TYR A 69 2.52 10.16 -1.42
N THR A 70 3.71 10.70 -1.63
CA THR A 70 4.93 10.25 -0.95
C THR A 70 4.83 10.37 0.58
N ARG A 71 4.29 11.48 1.09
CA ARG A 71 4.05 11.68 2.54
C ARG A 71 2.97 10.75 3.10
N PRO A 72 1.77 10.64 2.50
CA PRO A 72 0.77 9.64 2.87
C PRO A 72 1.31 8.21 2.89
N ILE A 73 2.08 7.80 1.88
CA ILE A 73 2.68 6.47 1.82
C ILE A 73 3.69 6.26 2.95
N ARG A 74 4.57 7.23 3.21
CA ARG A 74 5.51 7.19 4.35
C ARG A 74 4.78 7.02 5.67
N LEU A 75 3.68 7.76 5.88
CA LEU A 75 2.86 7.61 7.07
C LEU A 75 2.34 6.17 7.19
N LEU A 76 1.66 5.66 6.18
CA LEU A 76 1.07 4.32 6.21
C LEU A 76 2.13 3.24 6.49
N ILE A 77 3.29 3.31 5.84
CA ILE A 77 4.37 2.33 6.00
C ILE A 77 5.03 2.41 7.38
N THR A 78 5.15 3.62 7.94
CA THR A 78 5.74 3.82 9.28
C THR A 78 4.83 3.27 10.38
N LEU A 79 3.52 3.30 10.17
CA LEU A 79 2.55 2.76 11.11
C LEU A 79 2.50 1.23 11.16
N MET A 80 3.06 0.54 10.17
CA MET A 80 3.11 -0.92 10.15
C MET A 80 3.93 -1.49 11.32
N ASP A 81 3.74 -2.76 11.63
CA ASP A 81 4.36 -3.42 12.77
C ASP A 81 5.90 -3.35 12.75
N ASN A 82 6.48 -3.11 13.94
CA ASN A 82 7.94 -3.05 14.14
C ASN A 82 8.66 -4.39 13.89
N HIS A 83 7.96 -5.51 13.74
CA HIS A 83 8.59 -6.77 13.30
C HIS A 83 9.21 -6.66 11.90
N LEU A 84 8.71 -5.75 11.08
CA LEU A 84 9.32 -5.37 9.81
C LEU A 84 10.35 -4.26 10.08
N ARG A 85 11.53 -4.63 10.62
CA ARG A 85 12.51 -3.70 11.20
C ARG A 85 13.21 -2.77 10.21
N LYS A 86 13.27 -3.14 8.94
CA LYS A 86 13.90 -2.31 7.92
C LYS A 86 12.87 -1.39 7.30
N LEU A 87 12.88 -0.14 7.72
CA LEU A 87 12.21 0.95 7.03
C LEU A 87 13.23 1.58 6.07
N GLY A 88 12.86 1.75 4.84
CA GLY A 88 13.69 2.46 3.87
C GLY A 88 12.83 3.03 2.75
N SER A 89 13.27 4.13 2.20
CA SER A 89 12.90 4.54 0.86
C SER A 89 13.97 3.99 -0.08
N TYR A 90 13.59 3.17 -1.03
CA TYR A 90 14.43 2.94 -2.16
C TYR A 90 14.18 4.12 -3.12
N GLU A 91 15.06 5.07 -3.14
CA GLU A 91 15.45 5.57 -4.43
C GLU A 91 16.05 4.36 -5.14
N ARG A 92 15.25 3.62 -5.87
CA ARG A 92 15.81 2.61 -6.76
C ARG A 92 16.55 3.37 -7.83
N VAL A 93 17.82 3.60 -7.56
CA VAL A 93 18.79 3.83 -8.59
C VAL A 93 18.86 2.54 -9.40
N SER A 94 17.85 2.30 -10.22
CA SER A 94 17.97 1.29 -11.27
C SER A 94 19.01 1.88 -12.21
N ARG A 95 20.25 1.43 -12.06
CA ARG A 95 21.30 1.68 -13.05
C ARG A 95 20.81 1.00 -14.32
N THR A 96 20.17 1.79 -15.18
CA THR A 96 20.04 1.38 -16.59
C THR A 96 21.45 1.13 -17.11
N ARG A 97 21.62 0.25 -18.09
CA ARG A 97 22.90 0.00 -18.79
C ARG A 97 23.64 1.30 -19.15
N ASN A 98 22.95 2.43 -19.25
CA ASN A 98 23.48 3.75 -19.62
C ASN A 98 23.71 4.68 -18.43
N GLY A 99 23.70 4.19 -17.18
CA GLY A 99 24.02 4.98 -15.99
C GLY A 99 23.00 6.08 -15.62
N LYS A 100 21.85 6.16 -16.28
CA LYS A 100 20.79 7.10 -15.92
C LYS A 100 20.07 6.64 -14.64
N LYS A 101 20.09 7.48 -13.61
CA LYS A 101 19.25 7.34 -12.42
C LYS A 101 17.79 7.39 -12.84
N LEU A 102 17.04 6.31 -12.58
CA LEU A 102 15.59 6.34 -12.61
C LEU A 102 15.13 6.88 -11.25
N ASP A 103 14.64 8.13 -11.23
CA ASP A 103 14.10 8.78 -10.01
C ASP A 103 12.73 8.22 -9.64
N GLY A 104 12.62 6.92 -9.40
CA GLY A 104 11.40 6.28 -8.90
C GLY A 104 11.48 6.19 -7.39
N GLU A 105 10.67 6.94 -6.66
CA GLU A 105 10.50 6.73 -5.24
C GLU A 105 9.69 5.46 -5.01
N SER A 106 10.27 4.47 -4.33
CA SER A 106 9.56 3.34 -3.76
C SER A 106 9.82 3.31 -2.27
N PHE A 107 8.75 3.03 -1.52
CA PHE A 107 8.80 2.94 -0.07
C PHE A 107 8.62 1.50 0.33
N PHE A 108 9.46 1.01 1.24
CA PHE A 108 9.34 -0.36 1.68
C PHE A 108 9.52 -0.49 3.19
N ARG A 109 8.92 -1.54 3.72
CA ARG A 109 9.17 -2.03 5.05
C ARG A 109 9.29 -3.54 5.02
N GLY A 110 10.31 -4.08 5.66
CA GLY A 110 10.54 -5.52 5.54
C GLY A 110 11.55 -6.10 6.51
N ASN A 111 11.67 -7.40 6.42
CA ASN A 111 12.70 -8.21 7.07
C ASN A 111 13.19 -9.29 6.10
N LYS A 112 13.94 -10.29 6.61
CA LYS A 112 14.46 -11.38 5.78
C LYS A 112 13.35 -12.25 5.16
N SER A 113 12.19 -12.37 5.82
CA SER A 113 11.11 -13.28 5.42
C SER A 113 9.96 -12.61 4.67
N MET A 114 9.79 -11.29 4.84
CA MET A 114 8.68 -10.54 4.21
C MET A 114 9.07 -9.10 3.92
N GLU A 115 8.49 -8.54 2.87
CA GLU A 115 8.64 -7.15 2.49
C GLU A 115 7.31 -6.61 1.96
N VAL A 116 7.02 -5.36 2.31
CA VAL A 116 5.89 -4.58 1.82
C VAL A 116 6.43 -3.39 1.07
N ILE A 117 5.96 -3.19 -0.16
CA ILE A 117 6.49 -2.15 -1.04
C ILE A 117 5.33 -1.35 -1.63
N PHE A 118 5.49 -0.04 -1.63
CA PHE A 118 4.67 0.89 -2.39
C PHE A 118 5.53 1.57 -3.45
N TYR A 119 5.08 1.59 -4.70
CA TYR A 119 5.84 2.27 -5.75
C TYR A 119 4.97 2.78 -6.90
N ASP A 120 5.54 3.73 -7.65
CA ASP A 120 4.95 4.29 -8.86
C ASP A 120 4.97 3.27 -10.00
N LYS A 121 3.83 2.61 -10.21
CA LYS A 121 3.68 1.59 -11.25
C LYS A 121 3.58 2.21 -12.65
N GLN A 122 2.91 3.35 -12.79
CA GLN A 122 2.83 4.08 -14.05
C GLN A 122 4.23 4.41 -14.59
N ARG A 123 5.04 5.01 -13.73
CA ARG A 123 6.42 5.37 -14.08
C ARG A 123 7.25 4.14 -14.42
N GLN A 124 7.18 3.09 -13.59
CA GLN A 124 7.90 1.84 -13.86
C GLN A 124 7.57 1.28 -15.24
N MET A 125 6.28 1.26 -15.61
CA MET A 125 5.83 0.75 -16.91
C MET A 125 6.36 1.61 -18.06
N ASN A 126 6.16 2.93 -17.97
CA ASN A 126 6.54 3.85 -19.03
C ASN A 126 8.06 3.92 -19.29
N GLU A 127 8.86 3.64 -18.24
CA GLU A 127 10.33 3.67 -18.36
C GLU A 127 10.94 2.31 -18.75
N THR A 128 10.36 1.20 -18.29
CA THR A 128 10.95 -0.13 -18.51
C THR A 128 10.43 -0.85 -19.73
N LYS A 129 9.18 -0.58 -20.13
CA LYS A 129 8.51 -1.29 -21.23
C LYS A 129 8.22 -0.34 -22.38
N LYS A 130 9.25 -0.01 -23.15
CA LYS A 130 9.18 0.94 -24.26
C LYS A 130 8.25 0.49 -25.40
N ASP A 131 8.04 -0.81 -25.51
CA ASP A 131 7.23 -1.44 -26.57
C ASP A 131 5.72 -1.49 -26.24
N LEU A 132 5.36 -1.10 -25.02
CA LEU A 132 3.94 -1.03 -24.62
C LEU A 132 3.41 0.42 -24.73
N PRO A 133 2.09 0.59 -24.98
CA PRO A 133 1.47 1.90 -24.91
C PRO A 133 1.73 2.56 -23.56
N LYS A 134 2.02 3.85 -23.57
CA LYS A 134 2.21 4.62 -22.33
C LYS A 134 0.91 4.67 -21.55
N ILE A 135 1.06 4.61 -20.23
CA ILE A 135 -0.06 4.71 -19.28
C ILE A 135 -0.11 6.16 -18.80
N ASP A 136 -1.24 6.83 -19.04
CA ASP A 136 -1.44 8.22 -18.62
C ASP A 136 -2.00 8.32 -17.19
N THR A 137 -2.73 7.30 -16.74
CA THR A 137 -3.31 7.27 -15.39
C THR A 137 -2.23 6.99 -14.33
N PRO A 138 -2.09 7.83 -13.31
CA PRO A 138 -1.20 7.54 -12.18
C PRO A 138 -1.66 6.27 -11.44
N ILE A 139 -0.73 5.34 -11.23
CA ILE A 139 -1.00 4.06 -10.57
C ILE A 139 0.02 3.82 -9.46
N LEU A 140 -0.49 3.66 -8.25
CA LEU A 140 0.26 3.14 -7.12
C LEU A 140 0.14 1.62 -7.08
N ARG A 141 1.26 0.90 -6.93
CA ARG A 141 1.25 -0.53 -6.62
C ARG A 141 1.64 -0.75 -5.17
N LEU A 142 0.80 -1.51 -4.48
CA LEU A 142 1.12 -2.15 -3.21
C LEU A 142 1.49 -3.61 -3.47
N GLU A 143 2.62 -4.06 -2.93
CA GLU A 143 3.16 -5.41 -3.14
C GLU A 143 3.63 -6.01 -1.83
N TYR A 144 3.19 -7.24 -1.56
CA TYR A 144 3.66 -8.08 -0.47
C TYR A 144 4.54 -9.20 -1.02
N ARG A 145 5.81 -9.22 -0.61
CA ARG A 145 6.78 -10.27 -0.96
C ARG A 145 6.96 -11.22 0.21
N LEU A 146 6.51 -12.45 0.05
CA LEU A 146 6.77 -13.52 0.99
C LEU A 146 8.01 -14.27 0.50
N LYS A 147 9.11 -14.20 1.26
CA LYS A 147 10.45 -14.56 0.80
C LYS A 147 10.94 -15.91 1.32
N THR A 148 10.22 -16.55 2.23
CA THR A 148 10.58 -17.84 2.81
C THR A 148 9.39 -18.78 2.87
N LYS A 149 9.66 -20.09 2.82
CA LYS A 149 8.62 -21.13 2.91
C LYS A 149 7.80 -21.01 4.20
N GLU A 150 8.48 -20.76 5.32
CA GLU A 150 7.86 -20.62 6.65
C GLU A 150 6.89 -19.43 6.65
N LYS A 151 7.30 -18.33 6.02
CA LYS A 151 6.44 -17.14 5.92
C LYS A 151 5.25 -17.38 5.00
N ILE A 152 5.43 -18.09 3.89
CA ILE A 152 4.36 -18.47 2.97
C ILE A 152 3.37 -19.38 3.69
N THR A 153 3.84 -20.42 4.37
CA THR A 153 2.98 -21.32 5.16
C THR A 153 2.21 -20.56 6.25
N ALA A 154 2.89 -19.68 6.98
CA ALA A 154 2.24 -18.88 8.02
C ALA A 154 1.19 -17.88 7.45
N ALA A 155 1.41 -17.37 6.24
CA ALA A 155 0.54 -16.40 5.59
C ALA A 155 -0.64 -17.05 4.87
N LEU A 156 -0.40 -18.15 4.12
CA LEU A 156 -1.38 -18.77 3.24
C LEU A 156 -1.93 -20.10 3.76
N GLY A 157 -1.38 -20.60 4.88
CA GLY A 157 -1.73 -21.90 5.47
C GLY A 157 -1.15 -23.12 4.73
N VAL A 158 -0.49 -22.90 3.60
CA VAL A 158 0.09 -23.94 2.73
C VAL A 158 1.34 -23.42 2.04
N ASN A 159 2.20 -24.33 1.57
CA ASN A 159 3.35 -23.98 0.73
C ASN A 159 3.54 -24.91 -0.48
N PHE A 160 2.72 -25.93 -0.62
CA PHE A 160 2.67 -26.71 -1.84
C PHE A 160 1.90 -25.96 -2.92
N TRP A 161 2.42 -26.00 -4.15
CA TRP A 161 1.79 -25.31 -5.28
C TRP A 161 0.37 -25.84 -5.54
N SER A 162 0.17 -27.15 -5.47
CA SER A 162 -1.13 -27.83 -5.67
C SER A 162 -2.21 -27.43 -4.68
N GLU A 163 -1.84 -26.93 -3.51
CA GLU A 163 -2.77 -26.50 -2.44
C GLU A 163 -3.03 -24.98 -2.46
N LEU A 164 -2.31 -24.24 -3.31
CA LEU A 164 -2.46 -22.80 -3.39
C LEU A 164 -3.71 -22.43 -4.17
N THR A 165 -4.55 -21.57 -3.60
CA THR A 165 -5.80 -21.10 -4.21
C THR A 165 -5.88 -19.58 -4.19
N ASP A 166 -6.63 -19.02 -5.15
CA ASP A 166 -6.90 -17.57 -5.18
C ASP A 166 -7.52 -17.10 -3.87
N LYS A 167 -8.46 -17.86 -3.32
CA LYS A 167 -9.10 -17.57 -2.03
C LYS A 167 -8.09 -17.39 -0.89
N ARG A 168 -7.08 -18.25 -0.78
CA ARG A 168 -6.04 -18.12 0.25
C ARG A 168 -5.22 -16.85 0.08
N ILE A 169 -4.86 -16.53 -1.16
CA ILE A 169 -4.09 -15.33 -1.50
C ILE A 169 -4.89 -14.06 -1.16
N VAL A 170 -6.15 -14.01 -1.60
CA VAL A 170 -7.05 -12.89 -1.36
C VAL A 170 -7.30 -12.70 0.14
N MET A 171 -7.60 -13.78 0.86
CA MET A 171 -7.84 -13.72 2.31
C MET A 171 -6.61 -13.24 3.09
N PHE A 172 -5.41 -13.72 2.74
CA PHE A 172 -4.18 -13.19 3.33
C PHE A 172 -4.05 -11.70 3.08
N PHE A 173 -4.20 -11.27 1.83
CA PHE A 173 -3.99 -9.88 1.50
C PHE A 173 -4.99 -8.97 2.24
N ILE A 174 -6.29 -9.29 2.24
CA ILE A 174 -7.31 -8.52 2.94
C ILE A 174 -7.02 -8.46 4.44
N SER A 175 -6.79 -9.61 5.07
CA SER A 175 -6.59 -9.66 6.52
C SER A 175 -5.32 -8.94 6.94
N TYR A 176 -4.23 -9.11 6.19
CA TYR A 176 -2.97 -8.47 6.48
C TYR A 176 -3.03 -6.95 6.27
N THR A 177 -3.60 -6.49 5.14
CA THR A 177 -3.78 -5.07 4.84
C THR A 177 -4.68 -4.38 5.88
N ARG A 178 -5.81 -5.02 6.21
CA ARG A 178 -6.71 -4.49 7.24
C ARG A 178 -5.99 -4.34 8.58
N LYS A 179 -5.27 -5.35 9.02
CA LYS A 179 -4.53 -5.36 10.29
C LYS A 179 -3.41 -4.31 10.30
N GLU A 180 -2.57 -4.32 9.28
CA GLU A 180 -1.30 -3.59 9.30
C GLU A 180 -1.40 -2.15 8.77
N LEU A 181 -2.38 -1.86 7.92
CA LEU A 181 -2.59 -0.51 7.41
C LEU A 181 -3.85 0.12 8.00
N SER A 182 -5.04 -0.41 7.70
CA SER A 182 -6.30 0.28 8.02
C SER A 182 -6.52 0.46 9.52
N LEU A 183 -6.40 -0.62 10.32
CA LEU A 183 -6.63 -0.55 11.77
C LEU A 183 -5.54 0.28 12.49
N ARG A 184 -4.29 0.21 12.02
CA ARG A 184 -3.21 1.02 12.60
C ARG A 184 -3.37 2.49 12.26
N PHE A 185 -3.79 2.80 11.05
CA PHE A 185 -4.10 4.17 10.65
C PHE A 185 -5.27 4.75 11.45
N GLN A 186 -6.36 3.98 11.63
CA GLN A 186 -7.48 4.40 12.47
C GLN A 186 -7.03 4.66 13.92
N LYS A 187 -6.26 3.76 14.51
CA LYS A 187 -5.72 3.94 15.87
C LYS A 187 -4.81 5.18 15.97
N TRP A 188 -3.97 5.40 14.97
CA TRP A 188 -3.14 6.60 14.88
C TRP A 188 -3.99 7.87 14.84
N MET A 189 -5.05 7.88 14.03
CA MET A 189 -6.00 9.01 13.95
C MET A 189 -6.67 9.31 15.29
N GLU A 190 -7.09 8.28 16.03
CA GLU A 190 -7.68 8.45 17.37
C GLU A 190 -6.69 9.06 18.38
N VAL A 191 -5.44 8.60 18.37
CA VAL A 191 -4.37 9.15 19.21
C VAL A 191 -4.13 10.61 18.87
N ARG A 192 -4.01 10.95 17.58
CA ARG A 192 -3.80 12.34 17.12
C ARG A 192 -4.96 13.25 17.49
N LYS A 193 -6.19 12.76 17.38
CA LYS A 193 -7.38 13.52 17.83
C LYS A 193 -7.31 13.86 19.31
N LYS A 194 -6.91 12.92 20.17
CA LYS A 194 -6.74 13.16 21.61
C LYS A 194 -5.63 14.16 21.90
N GLU A 195 -4.50 14.05 21.22
CA GLU A 195 -3.38 15.00 21.33
C GLU A 195 -3.80 16.42 20.90
N LEU A 196 -4.52 16.54 19.80
CA LEU A 196 -5.03 17.81 19.32
C LEU A 196 -5.97 18.47 20.34
N ILE A 197 -6.88 17.70 20.93
CA ILE A 197 -7.79 18.21 21.99
C ILE A 197 -6.97 18.71 23.21
N ARG A 198 -5.93 17.96 23.60
CA ARG A 198 -5.03 18.38 24.69
C ARG A 198 -4.33 19.68 24.35
N LEU A 199 -3.75 19.77 23.16
CA LEU A 199 -3.03 20.95 22.68
C LEU A 199 -3.93 22.19 22.64
N ILE A 200 -5.15 22.06 22.13
CA ILE A 200 -6.14 23.16 22.14
C ILE A 200 -6.44 23.64 23.56
N LYS A 201 -6.59 22.71 24.52
CA LYS A 201 -6.83 23.08 25.94
C LYS A 201 -5.64 23.80 26.55
N GLU A 202 -4.42 23.37 26.25
CA GLU A 202 -3.17 23.99 26.71
C GLU A 202 -3.02 25.41 26.13
N CYS A 203 -3.17 25.59 24.83
CA CYS A 203 -3.15 26.93 24.18
C CYS A 203 -4.21 27.87 24.78
N ARG A 204 -5.43 27.36 25.03
CA ARG A 204 -6.50 28.19 25.66
C ARG A 204 -6.19 28.59 27.10
N LYS A 205 -5.53 27.71 27.86
CA LYS A 205 -5.11 28.02 29.24
C LYS A 205 -4.07 29.15 29.24
N ASN A 206 -3.13 29.09 28.30
CA ASN A 206 -2.01 30.03 28.21
C ASN A 206 -2.46 31.39 27.59
N ASN A 207 -3.36 31.36 26.61
CA ASN A 207 -3.82 32.55 25.90
C ASN A 207 -5.30 32.41 25.51
N SER A 208 -6.18 32.91 26.38
CA SER A 208 -7.65 32.76 26.20
C SER A 208 -8.21 33.46 24.95
N GLN A 209 -7.56 34.51 24.47
CA GLN A 209 -8.01 35.27 23.29
C GLN A 209 -7.33 34.83 21.99
N GLY A 210 -6.01 34.65 22.02
CA GLY A 210 -5.16 34.34 20.85
C GLY A 210 -4.84 32.86 20.66
N TRP A 211 -5.42 31.94 21.43
CA TRP A 211 -5.07 30.52 21.44
C TRP A 211 -5.03 29.86 20.07
N HIS A 212 -5.79 30.31 19.09
CA HIS A 212 -5.82 29.76 17.75
C HIS A 212 -4.55 30.08 16.95
N HIS A 213 -3.88 31.21 17.22
CA HIS A 213 -2.56 31.50 16.65
C HIS A 213 -1.48 30.63 17.29
N ASP A 214 -1.54 30.49 18.64
CA ASP A 214 -0.60 29.64 19.37
C ASP A 214 -0.73 28.18 18.94
N LEU A 215 -1.98 27.70 18.73
CA LEU A 215 -2.24 26.38 18.21
C LEU A 215 -1.59 26.17 16.83
N MET A 216 -1.71 27.14 15.93
CA MET A 216 -1.08 27.05 14.60
C MET A 216 0.44 27.01 14.69
N THR A 217 1.04 27.81 15.55
CA THR A 217 2.47 27.80 15.80
C THR A 217 2.94 26.43 16.32
N GLU A 218 2.22 25.89 17.30
CA GLU A 218 2.53 24.56 17.84
C GLU A 218 2.37 23.43 16.80
N ILE A 219 1.34 23.48 15.96
CA ILE A 219 1.15 22.52 14.88
C ILE A 219 2.30 22.61 13.87
N ARG A 220 2.72 23.82 13.49
CA ARG A 220 3.86 24.03 12.59
C ARG A 220 5.15 23.48 13.16
N ASN A 221 5.49 23.87 14.40
CA ASN A 221 6.71 23.41 15.07
C ASN A 221 6.78 21.87 15.11
N ARG A 222 5.67 21.23 15.47
CA ARG A 222 5.60 19.76 15.51
C ARG A 222 5.58 19.12 14.13
N SER A 223 5.18 19.83 13.09
CA SER A 223 5.21 19.38 11.70
C SER A 223 6.60 19.45 11.10
N GLU A 224 7.44 20.41 11.52
CA GLU A 224 8.81 20.57 11.08
C GLU A 224 9.75 19.53 11.70
N ASP A 225 9.53 19.19 13.00
CA ASP A 225 10.36 18.23 13.75
C ASP A 225 10.05 16.77 13.44
N ALA A 226 8.91 16.45 12.86
CA ALA A 226 8.53 15.09 12.57
C ALA A 226 8.70 14.79 11.08
N GLU A 227 9.48 13.75 10.72
CA GLU A 227 9.49 13.16 9.36
C GLU A 227 8.06 12.83 8.88
N ILE A 228 7.13 12.70 9.84
CA ILE A 228 5.70 12.51 9.65
C ILE A 228 5.03 13.72 10.29
N ALA A 229 4.83 14.75 9.50
CA ALA A 229 4.08 15.93 9.91
C ALA A 229 2.78 15.56 10.64
N TYR A 230 2.37 16.38 11.60
CA TYR A 230 1.02 16.38 12.11
C TYR A 230 0.07 16.64 10.93
N ILE A 231 -0.29 15.57 10.27
CA ILE A 231 -1.24 15.62 9.17
C ILE A 231 -2.61 15.77 9.81
N LEU A 232 -2.96 17.01 10.11
CA LEU A 232 -4.26 17.35 10.63
C LEU A 232 -5.08 17.92 9.48
N ASP A 233 -6.12 17.21 9.14
CA ASP A 233 -7.15 17.74 8.27
C ASP A 233 -7.91 18.84 9.01
N ILE A 234 -8.34 19.85 8.27
CA ILE A 234 -9.16 20.95 8.79
C ILE A 234 -10.43 20.42 9.48
N GLU A 235 -11.01 19.33 8.99
CA GLU A 235 -12.18 18.70 9.60
C GLU A 235 -11.87 18.11 11.00
N GLN A 236 -10.68 17.53 11.18
CA GLN A 236 -10.28 17.04 12.51
C GLN A 236 -10.11 18.16 13.51
N VAL A 237 -9.54 19.28 13.08
CA VAL A 237 -9.42 20.48 13.91
C VAL A 237 -10.79 21.01 14.26
N ARG A 238 -11.70 21.08 13.30
CA ARG A 238 -13.10 21.49 13.47
C ARG A 238 -13.84 20.60 14.47
N GLU A 239 -13.72 19.29 14.32
CA GLU A 239 -14.31 18.30 15.23
C GLU A 239 -13.73 18.42 16.66
N ALA A 240 -12.42 18.57 16.79
CA ALA A 240 -11.78 18.74 18.09
C ALA A 240 -12.25 20.03 18.80
N ILE A 241 -12.41 21.13 18.07
CA ILE A 241 -12.92 22.39 18.61
C ILE A 241 -14.39 22.27 19.03
N LYS A 242 -15.22 21.54 18.29
CA LYS A 242 -16.61 21.28 18.66
C LYS A 242 -16.75 20.59 20.02
N MET A 243 -15.77 19.78 20.42
CA MET A 243 -15.74 19.10 21.71
C MET A 243 -15.36 20.00 22.88
N ILE A 244 -14.93 21.24 22.62
CA ILE A 244 -14.50 22.17 23.67
C ILE A 244 -15.55 23.26 23.84
N PRO A 245 -16.10 23.46 25.04
CA PRO A 245 -17.05 24.56 25.33
C PRO A 245 -16.41 25.93 25.06
N ASP A 246 -16.98 26.73 24.18
CA ASP A 246 -16.51 28.09 23.87
C ASP A 246 -17.66 28.96 23.38
N LYS A 247 -17.83 30.14 23.98
CA LYS A 247 -18.89 31.11 23.61
C LYS A 247 -18.72 31.69 22.20
N ASN A 248 -17.48 31.77 21.70
CA ASN A 248 -17.13 32.33 20.38
C ASN A 248 -16.64 31.29 19.39
N ARG A 249 -17.06 30.05 19.56
CA ARG A 249 -16.60 28.89 18.78
C ARG A 249 -16.58 29.12 17.27
N SER A 250 -17.71 29.56 16.70
CA SER A 250 -17.85 29.73 15.24
C SER A 250 -16.90 30.79 14.67
N ARG A 251 -16.64 31.87 15.42
CA ARG A 251 -15.68 32.92 15.01
C ARG A 251 -14.24 32.36 15.02
N LYS A 252 -13.89 31.62 16.05
CA LYS A 252 -12.53 31.01 16.20
C LYS A 252 -12.30 29.93 15.18
N ILE A 253 -13.29 29.08 14.87
CA ILE A 253 -13.21 28.11 13.79
C ILE A 253 -12.93 28.80 12.46
N ARG A 254 -13.68 29.86 12.10
CA ARG A 254 -13.45 30.59 10.84
C ARG A 254 -12.05 31.23 10.79
N SER A 255 -11.57 31.79 11.92
CA SER A 255 -10.21 32.33 11.97
C SER A 255 -9.17 31.27 11.77
N LEU A 256 -9.32 30.12 12.39
CA LEU A 256 -8.42 28.97 12.24
C LEU A 256 -8.46 28.41 10.81
N GLU A 257 -9.64 28.29 10.22
CA GLU A 257 -9.82 27.87 8.83
C GLU A 257 -9.05 28.76 7.85
N ARG A 258 -9.11 30.08 8.04
CA ARG A 258 -8.34 31.02 7.21
C ARG A 258 -6.82 30.80 7.35
N LEU A 259 -6.35 30.58 8.58
CA LEU A 259 -4.93 30.31 8.82
C LEU A 259 -4.50 28.99 8.18
N LEU A 260 -5.31 27.93 8.34
CA LEU A 260 -5.05 26.60 7.77
C LEU A 260 -5.10 26.60 6.24
N THR A 261 -6.07 27.29 5.64
CA THR A 261 -6.22 27.36 4.17
C THR A 261 -5.02 28.05 3.50
N ASN A 262 -4.35 28.95 4.19
CA ASN A 262 -3.18 29.66 3.69
C ASN A 262 -1.86 28.95 4.01
N ASP A 263 -1.89 27.85 4.77
CA ASP A 263 -0.71 27.10 5.17
C ASP A 263 -0.42 25.97 4.19
N ASP A 264 0.83 25.91 3.70
CA ASP A 264 1.25 24.89 2.72
C ASP A 264 1.16 23.44 3.26
N VAL A 265 1.23 23.25 4.59
CA VAL A 265 1.04 21.94 5.23
C VAL A 265 -0.35 21.38 4.95
N TYR A 266 -1.37 22.23 4.90
CA TYR A 266 -2.76 21.82 4.68
C TYR A 266 -3.19 21.82 3.21
N LYS A 267 -2.47 22.53 2.34
CA LYS A 267 -2.75 22.52 0.90
C LYS A 267 -2.52 21.13 0.28
N ASN A 268 -1.67 20.32 0.88
CA ASN A 268 -1.30 19.02 0.32
C ASN A 268 -2.35 17.92 0.51
N LYS A 269 -3.36 18.12 1.38
CA LYS A 269 -4.45 17.15 1.62
C LYS A 269 -3.95 15.72 1.85
N ASP A 270 -2.90 15.57 2.65
CA ASP A 270 -2.20 14.30 2.82
C ASP A 270 -3.09 13.22 3.46
N LEU A 271 -4.01 13.60 4.37
CA LEU A 271 -4.97 12.66 4.95
C LEU A 271 -5.98 12.16 3.92
N GLU A 272 -6.52 13.05 3.09
CA GLU A 272 -7.43 12.70 2.01
C GLU A 272 -6.78 11.66 1.09
N LYS A 273 -5.50 11.87 0.73
CA LYS A 273 -4.72 10.94 -0.07
C LYS A 273 -4.43 9.60 0.63
N ALA A 274 -4.19 9.62 1.96
CA ALA A 274 -4.05 8.39 2.73
C ALA A 274 -5.34 7.56 2.73
N PHE A 275 -6.50 8.21 2.88
CA PHE A 275 -7.80 7.57 2.76
C PHE A 275 -8.07 7.06 1.34
N GLU A 276 -7.68 7.83 0.31
CA GLU A 276 -7.78 7.39 -1.09
C GLU A 276 -7.00 6.09 -1.33
N ILE A 277 -5.75 6.00 -0.84
CA ILE A 277 -4.96 4.77 -0.92
C ILE A 277 -5.69 3.61 -0.24
N LEU A 278 -6.14 3.78 1.01
CA LEU A 278 -6.81 2.72 1.77
C LEU A 278 -8.13 2.28 1.12
N SER A 279 -8.92 3.23 0.63
CA SER A 279 -10.16 2.96 -0.11
C SER A 279 -9.89 2.27 -1.45
N GLY A 280 -8.85 2.68 -2.16
CA GLY A 280 -8.43 2.05 -3.41
C GLY A 280 -8.01 0.60 -3.22
N ILE A 281 -7.30 0.29 -2.12
CA ILE A 281 -6.97 -1.08 -1.74
C ILE A 281 -8.25 -1.89 -1.48
N GLU A 282 -9.18 -1.36 -0.70
CA GLU A 282 -10.46 -2.03 -0.41
C GLU A 282 -11.27 -2.32 -1.69
N GLN A 283 -11.35 -1.35 -2.58
CA GLN A 283 -12.08 -1.48 -3.84
C GLN A 283 -11.46 -2.55 -4.76
N ALA A 284 -10.13 -2.60 -4.86
CA ALA A 284 -9.42 -3.60 -5.64
C ALA A 284 -9.76 -5.03 -5.18
N TYR A 285 -10.01 -5.22 -3.89
CA TYR A 285 -10.37 -6.52 -3.32
C TYR A 285 -11.83 -6.90 -3.48
N LYS A 286 -12.74 -5.97 -3.25
CA LYS A 286 -14.17 -6.23 -3.48
C LYS A 286 -14.39 -6.75 -4.89
N ASN A 287 -13.72 -6.15 -5.86
CA ASN A 287 -13.79 -6.58 -7.25
C ASN A 287 -13.19 -8.00 -7.46
N THR A 288 -12.10 -8.33 -6.76
CA THR A 288 -11.47 -9.65 -6.87
C THR A 288 -12.31 -10.75 -6.21
N ILE A 289 -12.90 -10.49 -5.05
CA ILE A 289 -13.81 -11.43 -4.37
C ILE A 289 -15.03 -11.72 -5.24
N LEU A 290 -15.68 -10.70 -5.79
CA LEU A 290 -16.83 -10.87 -6.66
C LEU A 290 -16.51 -11.71 -7.91
N GLN A 291 -15.29 -11.60 -8.42
CA GLN A 291 -14.84 -12.44 -9.54
C GLN A 291 -14.61 -13.91 -9.10
N CYS A 292 -14.07 -14.13 -7.90
CA CYS A 292 -13.87 -15.48 -7.36
C CYS A 292 -15.22 -16.15 -7.03
N ASP A 293 -16.17 -15.43 -6.46
CA ASP A 293 -17.51 -15.96 -6.11
C ASP A 293 -18.36 -16.21 -7.36
N GLY A 294 -18.23 -15.40 -8.41
CA GLY A 294 -18.87 -15.62 -9.71
C GLY A 294 -18.41 -16.90 -10.40
N PHE A 295 -17.18 -17.35 -10.16
CA PHE A 295 -16.64 -18.61 -10.66
C PHE A 295 -17.20 -19.84 -9.94
N ILE A 296 -17.61 -19.71 -8.67
CA ILE A 296 -18.24 -20.82 -7.92
C ILE A 296 -19.68 -21.06 -8.41
N GLN A 297 -20.39 -20.02 -8.82
CA GLN A 297 -21.75 -20.14 -9.35
C GLN A 297 -21.79 -20.73 -10.77
N SER A 298 -20.80 -20.45 -11.62
CA SER A 298 -20.78 -21.00 -12.99
C SER A 298 -20.29 -22.46 -13.07
N GLY A 299 -19.63 -22.97 -12.01
CA GLY A 299 -19.19 -24.38 -11.94
C GLY A 299 -20.23 -25.34 -11.40
N SER A 300 -21.39 -24.88 -10.93
CA SER A 300 -22.48 -25.72 -10.39
C SER A 300 -23.63 -25.97 -11.36
N GLU A 301 -23.58 -25.41 -12.57
CA GLU A 301 -24.58 -25.62 -13.62
C GLU A 301 -24.19 -26.64 -14.69
N GLU A 302 -22.98 -27.25 -14.60
CA GLU A 302 -22.54 -28.32 -15.49
C GLU A 302 -22.23 -29.61 -14.68
N ALA A 303 -23.21 -30.15 -13.99
CA ALA A 303 -23.16 -31.49 -13.43
C ALA A 303 -24.48 -32.23 -13.68
#